data_8baef5bd4712cc2b8201fb7d81b60dc7
#
_entry.id   8baef5bd4712cc2b8201fb7d81b60dc7
#
_cell.length_a   1.000
_cell.length_b   1.000
_cell.length_c   1.000
_cell.angle_alpha   90.00
_cell.angle_beta   90.00
_cell.angle_gamma   90.00
#
_symmetry.space_group_name_H-M   'P 1'
#
loop_
_entity.id
_entity.type
_entity.pdbx_description
1 polymer ?
#
loop_
_entity_poly.entity_id
_entity_poly.type
_entity_poly.pdbx_seq_one_letter_code
_entity_poly.pdbx_strand_id
1 'polypeptide(L)'
;MTVRVDDLIPHMRRVQGAERDLRDLGLLWQMIEASSAISCPEEAESILPMLTQTRVRFADLQRKLVAQLGRAALDELGDELTALAQCTIDILVRNLFERTADVGFLATDDVLRAFCSADRAAREDMHEAFIERLRAYQSKYSVYDDIVLLDTERRVIARLDASRPVEISHDPVVAQALGQRGHAERFGPSDLSRDASPCLLYAHRVEDAQGRLQGALVLRFRHQDEMARIFAGVGRDAPEVALLLLDDGDEVIASSDVSHVALGSHVKGAAHAQVALTTFAGREYLSVTCQTRGYQGYTGPKGWHAQAMVSLLTAFRNRGDDEADPKQLSLDDEGLQLIQQEVDAINADLRRVVWN
;
A
#
# COMPACT_ATOMS: atom_id res chain seq x y z
N MET A 1 -8.88 -12.26 -8.71
CA MET A 1 -10.03 -12.29 -9.65
C MET A 1 -10.06 -10.94 -10.36
N THR A 2 -10.31 -10.92 -11.66
CA THR A 2 -10.47 -9.65 -12.39
C THR A 2 -11.76 -9.00 -11.91
N VAL A 3 -11.67 -7.75 -11.45
CA VAL A 3 -12.82 -6.98 -10.96
C VAL A 3 -13.69 -6.59 -12.16
N ARG A 4 -14.99 -6.89 -12.12
CA ARG A 4 -15.95 -6.46 -13.14
C ARG A 4 -16.68 -5.24 -12.62
N VAL A 5 -16.69 -4.17 -13.39
CA VAL A 5 -17.34 -2.91 -13.01
C VAL A 5 -18.82 -3.10 -12.68
N ASP A 6 -19.52 -3.93 -13.48
CA ASP A 6 -20.94 -4.22 -13.28
C ASP A 6 -21.26 -4.77 -11.88
N ASP A 7 -20.35 -5.57 -11.30
CA ASP A 7 -20.51 -6.15 -9.97
C ASP A 7 -20.32 -5.09 -8.85
N LEU A 8 -19.66 -3.96 -9.18
CA LEU A 8 -19.37 -2.87 -8.24
C LEU A 8 -20.40 -1.73 -8.28
N ILE A 9 -21.13 -1.55 -9.39
CA ILE A 9 -22.15 -0.48 -9.53
C ILE A 9 -23.10 -0.42 -8.33
N PRO A 10 -23.56 -1.54 -7.73
CA PRO A 10 -24.40 -1.51 -6.52
C PRO A 10 -23.78 -0.81 -5.31
N HIS A 11 -22.46 -0.62 -5.28
CA HIS A 11 -21.71 0.06 -4.23
C HIS A 11 -21.37 1.52 -4.56
N MET A 12 -21.60 1.95 -5.82
CA MET A 12 -21.27 3.28 -6.34
C MET A 12 -22.49 4.21 -6.32
N ARG A 13 -22.77 4.87 -5.19
CA ARG A 13 -23.97 5.72 -5.01
C ARG A 13 -24.16 6.78 -6.09
N ARG A 14 -23.08 7.44 -6.53
CA ARG A 14 -23.12 8.48 -7.58
C ARG A 14 -23.53 7.89 -8.93
N VAL A 15 -22.97 6.73 -9.29
CA VAL A 15 -23.32 6.02 -10.54
C VAL A 15 -24.77 5.55 -10.50
N GLN A 16 -25.22 5.02 -9.37
CA GLN A 16 -26.63 4.65 -9.15
C GLN A 16 -27.57 5.87 -9.22
N GLY A 17 -27.13 7.04 -8.74
CA GLY A 17 -27.88 8.29 -8.89
C GLY A 17 -28.08 8.64 -10.36
N ALA A 18 -26.98 8.72 -11.12
CA ALA A 18 -26.99 8.98 -12.55
C ALA A 18 -27.82 7.93 -13.32
N GLU A 19 -27.73 6.65 -12.94
CA GLU A 19 -28.55 5.59 -13.56
C GLU A 19 -30.05 5.82 -13.33
N ARG A 20 -30.46 6.24 -12.13
CA ARG A 20 -31.86 6.56 -11.82
C ARG A 20 -32.35 7.73 -12.64
N ASP A 21 -31.59 8.83 -12.66
CA ASP A 21 -31.97 10.04 -13.42
C ASP A 21 -32.11 9.73 -14.92
N LEU A 22 -31.22 8.95 -15.49
CA LEU A 22 -31.30 8.50 -16.88
C LEU A 22 -32.49 7.56 -17.12
N ARG A 23 -32.82 6.71 -16.16
CA ARG A 23 -34.00 5.82 -16.23
C ARG A 23 -35.29 6.65 -16.25
N ASP A 24 -35.38 7.67 -15.42
CA ASP A 24 -36.55 8.58 -15.37
C ASP A 24 -36.73 9.32 -16.69
N LEU A 25 -35.65 9.76 -17.33
CA LEU A 25 -35.69 10.30 -18.69
C LEU A 25 -36.20 9.27 -19.72
N GLY A 26 -35.78 8.02 -19.61
CA GLY A 26 -36.29 6.90 -20.43
C GLY A 26 -37.78 6.66 -20.29
N LEU A 27 -38.31 6.78 -19.07
CA LEU A 27 -39.75 6.70 -18.81
C LEU A 27 -40.52 7.86 -19.48
N LEU A 28 -39.98 9.09 -19.47
CA LEU A 28 -40.61 10.23 -20.20
C LEU A 28 -40.72 9.96 -21.70
N TRP A 29 -39.70 9.35 -22.31
CA TRP A 29 -39.76 8.93 -23.72
C TRP A 29 -40.91 7.94 -23.97
N GLN A 30 -41.12 6.95 -23.11
CA GLN A 30 -42.21 6.00 -23.20
C GLN A 30 -43.59 6.68 -23.10
N MET A 31 -43.70 7.66 -22.19
CA MET A 31 -44.92 8.44 -22.03
C MET A 31 -45.24 9.28 -23.28
N ILE A 32 -44.22 9.90 -23.87
CA ILE A 32 -44.39 10.69 -25.13
C ILE A 32 -44.83 9.77 -26.27
N GLU A 33 -44.21 8.59 -26.41
CA GLU A 33 -44.55 7.60 -27.44
C GLU A 33 -46.01 7.12 -27.29
N ALA A 34 -46.39 6.76 -26.05
CA ALA A 34 -47.76 6.34 -25.75
C ALA A 34 -48.80 7.46 -25.97
N SER A 35 -48.49 8.68 -25.55
CA SER A 35 -49.35 9.85 -25.72
C SER A 35 -49.55 10.20 -27.19
N SER A 36 -48.49 10.14 -27.99
CA SER A 36 -48.55 10.37 -29.43
C SER A 36 -49.42 9.36 -30.15
N ALA A 37 -49.33 8.07 -29.78
CA ALA A 37 -50.16 7.01 -30.36
C ALA A 37 -51.65 7.17 -30.05
N ILE A 38 -52.00 7.76 -28.91
CA ILE A 38 -53.41 8.00 -28.52
C ILE A 38 -53.97 9.29 -29.13
N SER A 39 -53.16 10.36 -29.13
CA SER A 39 -53.65 11.72 -29.50
C SER A 39 -53.68 11.97 -30.99
N CYS A 40 -52.79 11.36 -31.77
CA CYS A 40 -52.63 11.57 -33.22
C CYS A 40 -52.35 10.23 -33.91
N PRO A 41 -53.32 9.30 -34.01
CA PRO A 41 -53.05 7.94 -34.46
C PRO A 41 -52.61 7.85 -35.93
N GLU A 42 -53.08 8.74 -36.83
CA GLU A 42 -52.70 8.74 -38.24
C GLU A 42 -51.28 9.21 -38.47
N GLU A 43 -50.86 10.31 -37.80
CA GLU A 43 -49.48 10.83 -37.82
C GLU A 43 -48.53 9.94 -37.04
N ALA A 44 -49.03 9.33 -35.98
CA ALA A 44 -48.24 8.42 -35.13
C ALA A 44 -47.73 7.21 -35.93
N GLU A 45 -48.50 6.68 -36.88
CA GLU A 45 -48.08 5.51 -37.66
C GLU A 45 -46.79 5.76 -38.46
N SER A 46 -46.54 7.01 -38.88
CA SER A 46 -45.31 7.40 -39.57
C SER A 46 -44.14 7.73 -38.62
N ILE A 47 -44.43 8.27 -37.44
CA ILE A 47 -43.41 8.77 -36.48
C ILE A 47 -42.99 7.72 -35.45
N LEU A 48 -43.88 6.82 -35.05
CA LEU A 48 -43.60 5.78 -34.03
C LEU A 48 -42.38 4.93 -34.30
N PRO A 49 -42.10 4.44 -35.53
CA PRO A 49 -40.89 3.64 -35.78
C PRO A 49 -39.61 4.41 -35.47
N MET A 50 -39.58 5.72 -35.74
CA MET A 50 -38.43 6.59 -35.53
C MET A 50 -38.26 6.94 -34.04
N LEU A 51 -39.36 7.21 -33.34
CA LEU A 51 -39.35 7.39 -31.86
C LEU A 51 -38.88 6.13 -31.15
N THR A 52 -39.36 4.96 -31.59
CA THR A 52 -38.91 3.66 -31.03
C THR A 52 -37.42 3.44 -31.28
N GLN A 53 -36.91 3.75 -32.47
CA GLN A 53 -35.48 3.66 -32.78
C GLN A 53 -34.67 4.60 -31.92
N THR A 54 -35.10 5.86 -31.75
CA THR A 54 -34.43 6.84 -30.87
C THR A 54 -34.39 6.37 -29.42
N ARG A 55 -35.50 5.79 -28.90
CA ARG A 55 -35.56 5.23 -27.57
C ARG A 55 -34.56 4.07 -27.38
N VAL A 56 -34.44 3.18 -28.38
CA VAL A 56 -33.48 2.06 -28.31
C VAL A 56 -32.04 2.59 -28.27
N ARG A 57 -31.71 3.60 -29.09
CA ARG A 57 -30.38 4.26 -29.07
C ARG A 57 -30.13 4.96 -27.74
N PHE A 58 -31.14 5.67 -27.21
CA PHE A 58 -31.03 6.30 -25.90
C PHE A 58 -30.76 5.27 -24.78
N ALA A 59 -31.46 4.14 -24.78
CA ALA A 59 -31.22 3.07 -23.80
C ALA A 59 -29.82 2.43 -23.93
N ASP A 60 -29.26 2.39 -25.16
CA ASP A 60 -27.90 1.92 -25.37
C ASP A 60 -26.86 2.94 -24.87
N LEU A 61 -27.05 4.22 -25.17
CA LEU A 61 -26.23 5.31 -24.65
C LEU A 61 -26.24 5.35 -23.12
N GLN A 62 -27.41 5.18 -22.52
CA GLN A 62 -27.57 5.11 -21.07
C GLN A 62 -26.72 4.00 -20.45
N ARG A 63 -26.76 2.78 -21.00
CA ARG A 63 -25.93 1.66 -20.54
C ARG A 63 -24.43 1.94 -20.67
N LYS A 64 -24.03 2.52 -21.82
CA LYS A 64 -22.63 2.90 -22.07
C LYS A 64 -22.17 3.96 -21.06
N LEU A 65 -22.97 4.99 -20.82
CA LEU A 65 -22.66 6.06 -19.87
C LEU A 65 -22.51 5.54 -18.45
N VAL A 66 -23.44 4.72 -17.96
CA VAL A 66 -23.35 4.12 -16.62
C VAL A 66 -22.09 3.25 -16.49
N ALA A 67 -21.77 2.46 -17.52
CA ALA A 67 -20.55 1.64 -17.51
C ALA A 67 -19.27 2.49 -17.51
N GLN A 68 -19.23 3.61 -18.25
CA GLN A 68 -18.09 4.53 -18.25
C GLN A 68 -17.93 5.27 -16.92
N LEU A 69 -19.02 5.76 -16.32
CA LEU A 69 -18.98 6.36 -14.99
C LEU A 69 -18.49 5.37 -13.94
N GLY A 70 -18.92 4.10 -14.03
CA GLY A 70 -18.45 3.05 -13.13
C GLY A 70 -16.95 2.76 -13.28
N ARG A 71 -16.44 2.76 -14.52
CA ARG A 71 -14.99 2.61 -14.79
C ARG A 71 -14.21 3.78 -14.22
N ALA A 72 -14.62 5.01 -14.54
CA ALA A 72 -13.94 6.21 -14.03
C ALA A 72 -13.87 6.22 -12.50
N ALA A 73 -14.94 5.84 -11.80
CA ALA A 73 -14.94 5.75 -10.35
C ALA A 73 -14.01 4.65 -9.82
N LEU A 74 -13.90 3.52 -10.51
CA LEU A 74 -12.97 2.44 -10.14
C LEU A 74 -11.51 2.83 -10.39
N ASP A 75 -11.23 3.51 -11.52
CA ASP A 75 -9.89 3.96 -11.89
C ASP A 75 -9.40 5.03 -10.92
N GLU A 76 -10.24 6.02 -10.56
CA GLU A 76 -9.93 7.03 -9.53
C GLU A 76 -9.56 6.39 -8.18
N LEU A 77 -10.36 5.42 -7.71
CA LEU A 77 -10.05 4.68 -6.49
C LEU A 77 -8.76 3.86 -6.63
N GLY A 78 -8.58 3.22 -7.79
CA GLY A 78 -7.37 2.43 -8.10
C GLY A 78 -6.09 3.27 -8.05
N ASP A 79 -6.13 4.48 -8.62
CA ASP A 79 -5.01 5.42 -8.61
C ASP A 79 -4.71 5.89 -7.17
N GLU A 80 -5.73 6.18 -6.37
CA GLU A 80 -5.56 6.55 -4.96
C GLU A 80 -4.91 5.41 -4.16
N LEU A 81 -5.45 4.19 -4.24
CA LEU A 81 -4.89 3.03 -3.52
C LEU A 81 -3.45 2.73 -3.99
N THR A 82 -3.18 2.88 -5.30
CA THR A 82 -1.84 2.71 -5.86
C THR A 82 -0.87 3.75 -5.30
N ALA A 83 -1.27 5.01 -5.23
CA ALA A 83 -0.44 6.08 -4.69
C ALA A 83 -0.11 5.82 -3.20
N LEU A 84 -1.10 5.41 -2.40
CA LEU A 84 -0.92 5.09 -0.98
C LEU A 84 0.02 3.90 -0.78
N ALA A 85 -0.20 2.80 -1.49
CA ALA A 85 0.64 1.60 -1.38
C ALA A 85 2.08 1.87 -1.87
N GLN A 86 2.24 2.56 -3.02
CA GLN A 86 3.56 2.88 -3.56
C GLN A 86 4.33 3.82 -2.66
N CYS A 87 3.69 4.88 -2.15
CA CYS A 87 4.30 5.83 -1.23
C CYS A 87 4.77 5.13 0.05
N THR A 88 3.95 4.23 0.59
CA THR A 88 4.27 3.45 1.79
C THR A 88 5.56 2.65 1.62
N ILE A 89 5.66 1.84 0.55
CA ILE A 89 6.83 0.97 0.35
C ILE A 89 8.08 1.78 -0.03
N ASP A 90 7.96 2.85 -0.82
CA ASP A 90 9.10 3.63 -1.25
C ASP A 90 9.70 4.46 -0.10
N ILE A 91 8.87 5.02 0.80
CA ILE A 91 9.34 5.68 2.03
C ILE A 91 10.05 4.66 2.92
N LEU A 92 9.45 3.48 3.13
CA LEU A 92 10.07 2.43 3.94
C LEU A 92 11.44 2.05 3.39
N VAL A 93 11.55 1.70 2.11
CA VAL A 93 12.81 1.25 1.50
C VAL A 93 13.88 2.34 1.55
N ARG A 94 13.52 3.61 1.37
CA ARG A 94 14.44 4.72 1.58
C ARG A 94 14.96 4.77 3.02
N ASN A 95 14.07 4.67 4.00
CA ASN A 95 14.45 4.70 5.42
C ASN A 95 15.33 3.49 5.78
N LEU A 96 15.02 2.30 5.24
CA LEU A 96 15.83 1.10 5.46
C LEU A 96 17.22 1.21 4.81
N PHE A 97 17.35 1.86 3.66
CA PHE A 97 18.64 2.12 3.03
C PHE A 97 19.58 2.91 3.97
N GLU A 98 19.06 3.91 4.68
CA GLU A 98 19.86 4.65 5.67
C GLU A 98 20.38 3.74 6.79
N ARG A 99 19.61 2.72 7.18
CA ARG A 99 20.02 1.75 8.22
C ARG A 99 21.22 0.91 7.78
N THR A 100 21.32 0.61 6.48
CA THR A 100 22.49 -0.11 5.94
C THR A 100 23.78 0.72 6.09
N ALA A 101 23.67 2.04 5.94
CA ALA A 101 24.79 2.96 6.16
C ALA A 101 25.12 3.13 7.65
N ASP A 102 24.11 3.25 8.52
CA ASP A 102 24.29 3.41 9.98
C ASP A 102 25.10 2.27 10.58
N VAL A 103 24.76 1.02 10.28
CA VAL A 103 25.47 -0.14 10.82
C VAL A 103 26.92 -0.20 10.34
N GLY A 104 27.14 0.15 9.05
CA GLY A 104 28.48 0.22 8.49
C GLY A 104 29.32 1.33 9.14
N PHE A 105 28.73 2.51 9.31
CA PHE A 105 29.41 3.65 9.96
C PHE A 105 29.75 3.33 11.42
N LEU A 106 28.82 2.82 12.21
CA LEU A 106 29.07 2.49 13.61
C LEU A 106 30.11 1.38 13.77
N ALA A 107 30.15 0.40 12.86
CA ALA A 107 31.18 -0.65 12.87
C ALA A 107 32.59 -0.12 12.62
N THR A 108 32.74 1.11 12.13
CA THR A 108 34.04 1.78 11.94
C THR A 108 34.43 2.72 13.08
N ASP A 109 33.59 2.85 14.11
CA ASP A 109 33.89 3.69 15.28
C ASP A 109 35.12 3.15 16.04
N ASP A 110 36.08 4.02 16.30
CA ASP A 110 37.37 3.64 16.91
C ASP A 110 37.22 3.05 18.32
N VAL A 111 36.27 3.56 19.10
CA VAL A 111 36.01 3.04 20.47
C VAL A 111 35.40 1.64 20.42
N LEU A 112 34.46 1.43 19.45
CA LEU A 112 33.85 0.12 19.23
C LEU A 112 34.90 -0.90 18.76
N ARG A 113 35.77 -0.51 17.81
CA ARG A 113 36.89 -1.35 17.34
C ARG A 113 37.85 -1.70 18.44
N ALA A 114 38.26 -0.71 19.26
CA ALA A 114 39.15 -0.90 20.40
C ALA A 114 38.53 -1.88 21.43
N PHE A 115 37.26 -1.70 21.76
CA PHE A 115 36.54 -2.59 22.66
C PHE A 115 36.45 -4.03 22.10
N CYS A 116 36.14 -4.17 20.81
CA CYS A 116 36.02 -5.46 20.14
C CYS A 116 37.38 -6.22 20.14
N SER A 117 38.48 -5.49 19.95
CA SER A 117 39.84 -6.02 19.87
C SER A 117 40.50 -6.28 21.24
N ALA A 118 39.95 -5.75 22.33
CA ALA A 118 40.46 -5.88 23.67
C ALA A 118 40.35 -7.32 24.21
N ASP A 119 41.23 -7.70 25.10
CA ASP A 119 41.07 -8.93 25.85
C ASP A 119 39.96 -8.82 26.91
N ARG A 120 39.63 -9.94 27.56
CA ARG A 120 38.52 -9.99 28.52
C ARG A 120 38.67 -9.01 29.69
N ALA A 121 39.87 -8.90 30.26
CA ALA A 121 40.13 -8.06 31.43
C ALA A 121 40.00 -6.56 31.04
N ALA A 122 40.56 -6.16 29.91
CA ALA A 122 40.44 -4.80 29.38
C ALA A 122 38.98 -4.46 29.00
N ARG A 123 38.20 -5.41 28.48
CA ARG A 123 36.76 -5.20 28.22
C ARG A 123 35.96 -4.98 29.50
N GLU A 124 36.27 -5.74 30.58
CA GLU A 124 35.60 -5.57 31.88
C GLU A 124 35.84 -4.14 32.41
N ASP A 125 37.09 -3.64 32.32
CA ASP A 125 37.43 -2.26 32.73
C ASP A 125 36.75 -1.17 31.90
N MET A 126 36.55 -1.41 30.60
CA MET A 126 35.94 -0.43 29.69
C MET A 126 34.40 -0.56 29.60
N HIS A 127 33.81 -1.59 30.17
CA HIS A 127 32.43 -2.00 29.88
C HIS A 127 31.40 -0.90 30.14
N GLU A 128 31.47 -0.26 31.31
CA GLU A 128 30.48 0.76 31.70
C GLU A 128 30.53 1.98 30.79
N ALA A 129 31.72 2.50 30.52
CA ALA A 129 31.92 3.62 29.62
C ALA A 129 31.50 3.30 28.18
N PHE A 130 31.73 2.06 27.74
CA PHE A 130 31.31 1.59 26.43
C PHE A 130 29.78 1.50 26.30
N ILE A 131 29.10 0.97 27.31
CA ILE A 131 27.63 0.91 27.33
C ILE A 131 27.03 2.32 27.37
N GLU A 132 27.58 3.26 28.10
CA GLU A 132 27.14 4.66 28.08
C GLU A 132 27.28 5.30 26.70
N ARG A 133 28.38 4.99 25.98
CA ARG A 133 28.54 5.44 24.60
C ARG A 133 27.49 4.86 23.66
N LEU A 134 27.16 3.56 23.78
CA LEU A 134 26.09 2.94 23.01
C LEU A 134 24.71 3.58 23.33
N ARG A 135 24.45 3.90 24.61
CA ARG A 135 23.23 4.66 24.99
C ARG A 135 23.19 6.06 24.37
N ALA A 136 24.32 6.76 24.40
CA ALA A 136 24.43 8.08 23.76
C ALA A 136 24.21 8.00 22.24
N TYR A 137 24.67 6.95 21.58
CA TYR A 137 24.36 6.68 20.17
C TYR A 137 22.87 6.41 19.98
N GLN A 138 22.28 5.48 20.73
CA GLN A 138 20.87 5.14 20.66
C GLN A 138 19.95 6.36 20.91
N SER A 139 20.32 7.25 21.82
CA SER A 139 19.54 8.46 22.12
C SER A 139 19.46 9.41 20.93
N LYS A 140 20.47 9.42 20.06
CA LYS A 140 20.48 10.20 18.82
C LYS A 140 19.76 9.48 17.68
N TYR A 141 19.83 8.16 17.66
CA TYR A 141 19.24 7.27 16.66
C TYR A 141 18.18 6.39 17.29
N SER A 142 17.08 7.01 17.73
CA SER A 142 15.98 6.37 18.48
C SER A 142 15.24 5.28 17.70
N VAL A 143 15.61 5.05 16.43
CA VAL A 143 15.09 3.99 15.57
C VAL A 143 15.61 2.59 15.92
N TYR A 144 16.63 2.50 16.79
CA TYR A 144 17.14 1.23 17.28
C TYR A 144 16.71 0.99 18.73
N ASP A 145 16.30 -0.21 19.05
CA ASP A 145 15.94 -0.59 20.44
C ASP A 145 17.00 -1.45 21.10
N ASP A 146 17.95 -2.01 20.34
CA ASP A 146 19.09 -2.73 20.86
C ASP A 146 20.30 -2.60 19.95
N ILE A 147 21.49 -2.64 20.55
CA ILE A 147 22.80 -2.67 19.91
C ILE A 147 23.58 -3.80 20.55
N VAL A 148 24.01 -4.76 19.73
CA VAL A 148 24.71 -5.96 20.20
C VAL A 148 26.08 -6.05 19.51
N LEU A 149 27.14 -6.23 20.30
CA LEU A 149 28.48 -6.51 19.80
C LEU A 149 28.86 -7.96 20.14
N LEU A 150 29.30 -8.68 19.11
CA LEU A 150 29.70 -10.09 19.25
C LEU A 150 31.13 -10.28 18.77
N ASP A 151 31.82 -11.26 19.35
CA ASP A 151 33.14 -11.68 18.88
C ASP A 151 33.06 -12.59 17.64
N THR A 152 34.20 -13.05 17.14
CA THR A 152 34.31 -13.97 16.01
C THR A 152 33.69 -15.34 16.25
N GLU A 153 33.50 -15.73 17.53
CA GLU A 153 32.85 -16.99 17.96
C GLU A 153 31.34 -16.78 18.19
N ARG A 154 30.83 -15.59 17.86
CA ARG A 154 29.43 -15.18 18.05
C ARG A 154 29.01 -15.07 19.52
N ARG A 155 29.96 -14.92 20.44
CA ARG A 155 29.67 -14.61 21.84
C ARG A 155 29.33 -13.15 21.98
N VAL A 156 28.27 -12.86 22.73
CA VAL A 156 27.89 -11.48 23.04
C VAL A 156 28.90 -10.90 24.01
N ILE A 157 29.66 -9.90 23.58
CA ILE A 157 30.67 -9.22 24.40
C ILE A 157 30.19 -7.88 24.97
N ALA A 158 29.18 -7.28 24.35
CA ALA A 158 28.44 -6.13 24.88
C ALA A 158 27.03 -6.08 24.29
N ARG A 159 26.09 -5.63 25.10
CA ARG A 159 24.69 -5.46 24.66
C ARG A 159 24.03 -4.33 25.44
N LEU A 160 23.24 -3.51 24.74
CA LEU A 160 22.53 -2.39 25.35
C LEU A 160 21.31 -2.85 26.15
N ASP A 161 20.53 -3.80 25.63
CA ASP A 161 19.38 -4.40 26.31
C ASP A 161 19.80 -5.64 27.10
N ALA A 162 20.06 -5.46 28.39
CA ALA A 162 20.45 -6.54 29.29
C ALA A 162 19.28 -7.41 29.81
N SER A 163 18.04 -7.13 29.38
CA SER A 163 16.85 -7.82 29.91
C SER A 163 16.80 -9.33 29.58
N ARG A 164 17.54 -9.76 28.55
CA ARG A 164 17.63 -11.17 28.16
C ARG A 164 19.08 -11.51 27.76
N PRO A 165 19.85 -12.12 28.64
CA PRO A 165 21.21 -12.50 28.33
C PRO A 165 21.24 -13.65 27.31
N VAL A 166 21.86 -13.40 26.18
CA VAL A 166 22.23 -14.39 25.17
C VAL A 166 23.77 -14.50 25.26
N GLU A 167 24.30 -15.68 25.58
CA GLU A 167 25.73 -15.85 25.65
C GLU A 167 26.35 -16.01 24.25
N ILE A 168 25.75 -16.84 23.42
CA ILE A 168 26.18 -17.10 22.03
C ILE A 168 24.95 -16.97 21.14
N SER A 169 25.03 -16.13 20.11
CA SER A 169 23.93 -15.98 19.14
C SER A 169 24.03 -17.02 18.01
N HIS A 170 22.92 -17.62 17.71
CA HIS A 170 22.75 -18.51 16.56
C HIS A 170 22.01 -17.86 15.39
N ASP A 171 21.71 -16.56 15.47
CA ASP A 171 21.04 -15.84 14.39
C ASP A 171 21.89 -15.89 13.11
N PRO A 172 21.29 -16.28 11.96
CA PRO A 172 21.99 -16.35 10.68
C PRO A 172 22.61 -15.02 10.23
N VAL A 173 22.04 -13.87 10.63
CA VAL A 173 22.56 -12.54 10.25
C VAL A 173 23.98 -12.32 10.80
N VAL A 174 24.28 -12.86 11.99
CA VAL A 174 25.62 -12.76 12.61
C VAL A 174 26.65 -13.54 11.78
N ALA A 175 26.33 -14.79 11.42
CA ALA A 175 27.19 -15.60 10.58
C ALA A 175 27.42 -14.97 9.20
N GLN A 176 26.36 -14.40 8.62
CA GLN A 176 26.43 -13.69 7.34
C GLN A 176 27.35 -12.46 7.46
N ALA A 177 27.20 -11.63 8.48
CA ALA A 177 28.02 -10.45 8.70
C ALA A 177 29.51 -10.78 8.88
N LEU A 178 29.81 -11.84 9.63
CA LEU A 178 31.20 -12.31 9.80
C LEU A 178 31.81 -12.83 8.50
N GLY A 179 31.01 -13.43 7.60
CA GLY A 179 31.47 -14.07 6.38
C GLY A 179 31.58 -13.15 5.15
N GLN A 180 31.03 -11.95 5.17
CA GLN A 180 31.01 -11.06 4.01
C GLN A 180 31.48 -9.64 4.33
N ARG A 181 31.87 -8.88 3.30
CA ARG A 181 32.06 -7.42 3.38
C ARG A 181 30.74 -6.72 3.08
N GLY A 182 30.49 -5.62 3.80
CA GLY A 182 29.23 -4.88 3.71
C GLY A 182 28.22 -5.30 4.79
N HIS A 183 27.05 -4.74 4.74
CA HIS A 183 25.99 -5.05 5.70
C HIS A 183 25.35 -6.41 5.40
N ALA A 184 24.79 -7.01 6.43
CA ALA A 184 23.83 -8.09 6.35
C ALA A 184 22.52 -7.63 6.97
N GLU A 185 21.39 -8.05 6.42
CA GLU A 185 20.08 -7.75 6.99
C GLU A 185 19.22 -9.00 7.03
N ARG A 186 18.35 -9.08 8.01
CA ARG A 186 17.41 -10.20 8.15
C ARG A 186 16.18 -9.77 8.94
N PHE A 187 15.00 -10.14 8.42
CA PHE A 187 13.75 -10.10 9.16
C PHE A 187 13.34 -11.52 9.55
N GLY A 188 12.90 -11.71 10.79
CA GLY A 188 12.37 -12.97 11.30
C GLY A 188 12.61 -13.17 12.78
N PRO A 189 12.22 -14.34 13.33
CA PRO A 189 12.49 -14.70 14.71
C PRO A 189 14.00 -14.73 14.99
N SER A 190 14.43 -14.18 16.14
CA SER A 190 15.84 -14.08 16.51
C SER A 190 16.04 -14.35 17.99
N ASP A 191 17.16 -15.01 18.34
CA ASP A 191 17.62 -15.16 19.74
C ASP A 191 18.07 -13.81 20.31
N LEU A 192 18.34 -12.81 19.46
CA LEU A 192 18.64 -11.44 19.84
C LEU A 192 17.39 -10.60 20.13
N SER A 193 16.17 -11.11 19.87
CA SER A 193 14.92 -10.47 20.25
C SER A 193 14.49 -10.84 21.67
N ARG A 194 13.72 -9.95 22.35
CA ARG A 194 13.25 -10.19 23.73
C ARG A 194 12.48 -11.49 23.87
N ASP A 195 11.55 -11.76 22.92
CA ASP A 195 10.60 -12.88 23.00
C ASP A 195 10.77 -13.87 21.83
N ALA A 196 11.96 -13.89 21.22
CA ALA A 196 12.20 -14.57 19.96
C ALA A 196 11.18 -14.15 18.84
N SER A 197 10.54 -12.99 19.03
CA SER A 197 9.60 -12.43 18.06
C SER A 197 10.32 -11.99 16.78
N PRO A 198 9.63 -11.95 15.64
CA PRO A 198 10.19 -11.43 14.41
C PRO A 198 10.67 -9.99 14.60
N CYS A 199 11.92 -9.73 14.20
CA CYS A 199 12.53 -8.41 14.24
C CYS A 199 13.41 -8.19 13.02
N LEU A 200 13.65 -6.93 12.69
CA LEU A 200 14.54 -6.53 11.59
C LEU A 200 15.91 -6.21 12.18
N LEU A 201 16.90 -6.98 11.78
CA LEU A 201 18.29 -6.86 12.22
C LEU A 201 19.16 -6.39 11.06
N TYR A 202 20.04 -5.43 11.36
CA TYR A 202 21.15 -5.01 10.50
C TYR A 202 22.45 -5.39 11.17
N ALA A 203 23.35 -6.05 10.46
CA ALA A 203 24.62 -6.48 10.99
C ALA A 203 25.77 -6.08 10.07
N HIS A 204 26.93 -5.80 10.65
CA HIS A 204 28.15 -5.51 9.93
C HIS A 204 29.36 -6.10 10.68
N ARG A 205 30.33 -6.60 9.92
CA ARG A 205 31.59 -7.07 10.52
C ARG A 205 32.38 -5.91 11.11
N VAL A 206 33.06 -6.17 12.19
CA VAL A 206 33.99 -5.23 12.85
C VAL A 206 35.41 -5.66 12.53
N GLU A 207 36.21 -4.74 11.98
CA GLU A 207 37.63 -4.98 11.65
C GLU A 207 38.51 -4.01 12.42
N ASP A 208 39.72 -4.48 12.82
CA ASP A 208 40.72 -3.59 13.39
C ASP A 208 41.34 -2.66 12.33
N ALA A 209 42.28 -1.82 12.76
CA ALA A 209 42.97 -0.87 11.86
C ALA A 209 43.80 -1.57 10.76
N GLN A 210 44.08 -2.86 10.89
CA GLN A 210 44.79 -3.69 9.93
C GLN A 210 43.86 -4.50 9.03
N GLY A 211 42.53 -4.32 9.17
CA GLY A 211 41.52 -5.04 8.41
C GLY A 211 41.29 -6.49 8.85
N ARG A 212 41.76 -6.87 10.06
CA ARG A 212 41.52 -8.19 10.60
C ARG A 212 40.15 -8.23 11.28
N LEU A 213 39.40 -9.31 11.05
CA LEU A 213 38.10 -9.51 11.64
C LEU A 213 38.19 -9.64 13.17
N GLN A 214 37.44 -8.85 13.90
CA GLN A 214 37.35 -8.83 15.36
C GLN A 214 36.00 -9.30 15.88
N GLY A 215 34.93 -9.19 15.08
CA GLY A 215 33.58 -9.58 15.48
C GLY A 215 32.50 -9.02 14.56
N ALA A 216 31.29 -8.90 15.09
CA ALA A 216 30.15 -8.34 14.39
C ALA A 216 29.35 -7.37 15.29
N LEU A 217 28.88 -6.29 14.69
CA LEU A 217 27.91 -5.37 15.27
C LEU A 217 26.54 -5.71 14.72
N VAL A 218 25.52 -5.76 15.59
CA VAL A 218 24.11 -5.95 15.21
C VAL A 218 23.27 -4.82 15.80
N LEU A 219 22.46 -4.19 14.95
CA LEU A 219 21.47 -3.19 15.31
C LEU A 219 20.07 -3.79 15.13
N ARG A 220 19.23 -3.73 16.18
CA ARG A 220 17.83 -4.13 16.10
C ARG A 220 16.97 -2.90 15.82
N PHE A 221 16.29 -2.92 14.67
CA PHE A 221 15.51 -1.79 14.19
C PHE A 221 14.06 -1.87 14.68
N ARG A 222 13.51 -0.74 15.14
CA ARG A 222 12.11 -0.59 15.59
C ARG A 222 11.16 -0.47 14.39
N HIS A 223 11.06 -1.52 13.59
CA HIS A 223 10.29 -1.47 12.35
C HIS A 223 8.80 -1.18 12.58
N GLN A 224 8.20 -1.64 13.68
CA GLN A 224 6.78 -1.35 13.98
C GLN A 224 6.54 0.14 14.26
N ASP A 225 7.42 0.79 15.03
CA ASP A 225 7.32 2.23 15.32
C ASP A 225 7.50 3.05 14.04
N GLU A 226 8.39 2.61 13.15
CA GLU A 226 8.63 3.26 11.87
C GLU A 226 7.42 3.09 10.94
N MET A 227 6.88 1.89 10.84
CA MET A 227 5.69 1.63 10.03
C MET A 227 4.49 2.42 10.55
N ALA A 228 4.28 2.52 11.86
CA ALA A 228 3.22 3.33 12.43
C ALA A 228 3.33 4.81 12.02
N ARG A 229 4.56 5.38 11.99
CA ARG A 229 4.80 6.75 11.51
C ARG A 229 4.52 6.90 10.02
N ILE A 230 4.97 5.95 9.20
CA ILE A 230 4.73 5.96 7.75
C ILE A 230 3.23 5.89 7.49
N PHE A 231 2.52 4.95 8.10
CA PHE A 231 1.07 4.81 7.93
C PHE A 231 0.30 6.05 8.38
N ALA A 232 0.66 6.65 9.52
CA ALA A 232 0.03 7.88 9.99
C ALA A 232 0.29 9.08 9.05
N GLY A 233 1.45 9.11 8.39
CA GLY A 233 1.78 10.15 7.40
C GLY A 233 1.04 9.95 6.09
N VAL A 234 1.13 8.74 5.52
CA VAL A 234 0.58 8.39 4.20
C VAL A 234 -0.94 8.30 4.24
N GLY A 235 -1.51 7.65 5.27
CA GLY A 235 -2.96 7.42 5.39
C GLY A 235 -3.74 8.57 6.02
N ARG A 236 -3.13 9.74 6.26
CA ARG A 236 -3.77 10.87 6.96
C ARG A 236 -5.10 11.28 6.35
N ASP A 237 -5.15 11.38 5.03
CA ASP A 237 -6.32 11.85 4.29
C ASP A 237 -7.21 10.68 3.80
N ALA A 238 -6.88 9.44 4.20
CA ALA A 238 -7.58 8.22 3.82
C ALA A 238 -7.79 7.27 5.01
N PRO A 239 -8.47 7.71 6.09
CA PRO A 239 -8.60 6.96 7.33
C PRO A 239 -9.37 5.63 7.17
N GLU A 240 -10.17 5.49 6.12
CA GLU A 240 -10.91 4.27 5.77
C GLU A 240 -10.05 3.22 5.05
N VAL A 241 -8.84 3.58 4.60
CA VAL A 241 -7.93 2.68 3.90
C VAL A 241 -6.98 2.03 4.91
N ALA A 242 -6.99 0.71 4.97
CA ALA A 242 -5.99 -0.04 5.70
C ALA A 242 -4.71 -0.17 4.85
N LEU A 243 -3.59 0.27 5.42
CA LEU A 243 -2.26 0.14 4.83
C LEU A 243 -1.53 -1.02 5.50
N LEU A 244 -0.99 -1.92 4.71
CA LEU A 244 -0.31 -3.12 5.15
C LEU A 244 1.09 -3.19 4.56
N LEU A 245 2.03 -3.75 5.34
CA LEU A 245 3.30 -4.27 4.84
C LEU A 245 3.24 -5.80 4.90
N LEU A 246 3.53 -6.44 3.81
CA LEU A 246 3.48 -7.89 3.64
C LEU A 246 4.84 -8.44 3.24
N ASP A 247 5.12 -9.70 3.61
CA ASP A 247 6.28 -10.44 3.13
C ASP A 247 5.98 -11.17 1.80
N ASP A 248 6.93 -11.99 1.34
CA ASP A 248 6.80 -12.79 0.11
C ASP A 248 5.76 -13.94 0.21
N GLY A 249 5.30 -14.26 1.43
CA GLY A 249 4.23 -15.21 1.71
C GLY A 249 2.86 -14.57 1.89
N ASP A 250 2.70 -13.27 1.64
CA ASP A 250 1.49 -12.50 1.93
C ASP A 250 1.14 -12.46 3.45
N GLU A 251 2.14 -12.67 4.33
CA GLU A 251 1.98 -12.51 5.77
C GLU A 251 2.13 -11.03 6.18
N VAL A 252 1.25 -10.55 7.03
CA VAL A 252 1.21 -9.17 7.51
C VAL A 252 2.34 -8.91 8.49
N ILE A 253 3.35 -8.14 8.08
CA ILE A 253 4.47 -7.68 8.89
C ILE A 253 4.10 -6.45 9.70
N ALA A 254 3.35 -5.51 9.10
CA ALA A 254 2.83 -4.32 9.77
C ALA A 254 1.47 -3.93 9.21
N SER A 255 0.64 -3.30 10.05
CA SER A 255 -0.73 -2.90 9.71
C SER A 255 -1.03 -1.53 10.32
N SER A 256 -1.71 -0.66 9.55
CA SER A 256 -2.27 0.60 10.08
C SER A 256 -3.49 0.38 10.96
N ASP A 257 -4.16 -0.77 10.84
CA ASP A 257 -5.31 -1.20 11.65
C ASP A 257 -5.06 -2.61 12.22
N VAL A 258 -4.20 -2.69 13.23
CA VAL A 258 -3.83 -3.96 13.88
C VAL A 258 -5.03 -4.63 14.54
N SER A 259 -6.06 -3.86 14.93
CA SER A 259 -7.27 -4.38 15.57
C SER A 259 -8.11 -5.22 14.60
N HIS A 260 -8.08 -4.87 13.34
CA HIS A 260 -8.82 -5.56 12.29
C HIS A 260 -7.93 -6.53 11.49
N VAL A 261 -6.74 -6.09 11.10
CA VAL A 261 -5.76 -6.90 10.37
C VAL A 261 -4.54 -7.12 11.26
N ALA A 262 -4.56 -8.19 12.03
CA ALA A 262 -3.51 -8.51 13.00
C ALA A 262 -2.20 -8.89 12.30
N LEU A 263 -1.08 -8.64 12.97
CA LEU A 263 0.25 -9.12 12.52
C LEU A 263 0.25 -10.64 12.43
N GLY A 264 0.95 -11.19 11.44
CA GLY A 264 0.97 -12.62 11.16
C GLY A 264 -0.27 -13.16 10.43
N SER A 265 -1.29 -12.31 10.16
CA SER A 265 -2.41 -12.68 9.30
C SER A 265 -1.95 -12.82 7.85
N HIS A 266 -2.65 -13.66 7.06
CA HIS A 266 -2.42 -13.75 5.63
C HIS A 266 -3.46 -12.95 4.86
N VAL A 267 -3.02 -11.97 4.08
CA VAL A 267 -3.86 -11.15 3.22
C VAL A 267 -3.36 -11.28 1.79
N LYS A 268 -4.13 -11.97 0.96
CA LYS A 268 -3.72 -12.25 -0.42
C LYS A 268 -3.42 -10.96 -1.18
N GLY A 269 -2.18 -10.84 -1.65
CA GLY A 269 -1.75 -9.77 -2.52
C GLY A 269 -2.38 -9.85 -3.91
N ALA A 270 -2.49 -8.71 -4.59
CA ALA A 270 -2.88 -8.59 -5.99
C ALA A 270 -1.64 -8.55 -6.90
N ALA A 271 -1.83 -8.66 -8.21
CA ALA A 271 -0.78 -8.29 -9.16
C ALA A 271 -0.40 -6.81 -8.95
N HIS A 272 0.90 -6.49 -9.16
CA HIS A 272 1.42 -5.15 -8.94
C HIS A 272 0.58 -4.07 -9.62
N ALA A 273 0.22 -3.04 -8.85
CA ALA A 273 -0.54 -1.86 -9.28
C ALA A 273 -1.88 -2.17 -10.00
N GLN A 274 -2.52 -3.30 -9.67
CA GLN A 274 -3.84 -3.64 -10.20
C GLN A 274 -4.87 -3.70 -9.07
N VAL A 275 -6.05 -3.13 -9.32
CA VAL A 275 -7.18 -3.26 -8.39
C VAL A 275 -7.67 -4.70 -8.39
N ALA A 276 -7.78 -5.27 -7.21
CA ALA A 276 -8.31 -6.62 -7.02
C ALA A 276 -9.36 -6.66 -5.91
N LEU A 277 -10.28 -7.61 -6.04
CA LEU A 277 -11.19 -7.96 -4.97
C LEU A 277 -10.51 -8.97 -4.04
N THR A 278 -10.29 -8.58 -2.80
CA THR A 278 -9.66 -9.38 -1.75
C THR A 278 -10.68 -9.69 -0.67
N THR A 279 -10.75 -10.95 -0.25
CA THR A 279 -11.59 -11.36 0.89
C THR A 279 -10.72 -11.54 2.12
N PHE A 280 -11.05 -10.84 3.20
CA PHE A 280 -10.38 -10.98 4.50
C PHE A 280 -11.41 -10.98 5.62
N ALA A 281 -11.30 -11.91 6.57
CA ALA A 281 -12.22 -12.07 7.71
C ALA A 281 -13.70 -12.06 7.31
N GLY A 282 -14.04 -12.70 6.17
CA GLY A 282 -15.42 -12.80 5.65
C GLY A 282 -15.98 -11.50 5.05
N ARG A 283 -15.14 -10.49 4.83
CA ARG A 283 -15.52 -9.22 4.18
C ARG A 283 -14.76 -9.05 2.88
N GLU A 284 -15.35 -8.29 1.96
CA GLU A 284 -14.75 -7.95 0.67
C GLU A 284 -14.13 -6.56 0.71
N TYR A 285 -12.94 -6.47 0.10
CA TYR A 285 -12.14 -5.27 -0.02
C TYR A 285 -11.68 -5.06 -1.45
N LEU A 286 -11.63 -3.83 -1.88
CA LEU A 286 -10.82 -3.44 -3.04
C LEU A 286 -9.41 -3.16 -2.54
N SER A 287 -8.43 -3.76 -3.18
CA SER A 287 -7.02 -3.65 -2.77
C SER A 287 -6.08 -3.46 -3.95
N VAL A 288 -4.98 -2.77 -3.69
CA VAL A 288 -3.85 -2.64 -4.61
C VAL A 288 -2.57 -2.99 -3.88
N THR A 289 -1.72 -3.78 -4.54
CA THR A 289 -0.41 -4.18 -4.02
C THR A 289 0.69 -3.52 -4.84
N CYS A 290 1.67 -2.89 -4.18
CA CYS A 290 2.81 -2.26 -4.81
C CYS A 290 4.12 -2.81 -4.28
N GLN A 291 5.04 -3.13 -5.19
CA GLN A 291 6.42 -3.45 -4.90
C GLN A 291 7.27 -2.19 -4.96
N THR A 292 8.39 -2.19 -4.23
CA THR A 292 9.32 -1.06 -4.28
C THR A 292 9.96 -0.90 -5.65
N ARG A 293 10.21 0.34 -6.03
CA ARG A 293 11.05 0.70 -7.18
C ARG A 293 12.53 0.69 -6.84
N GLY A 294 12.86 0.50 -5.55
CA GLY A 294 14.21 0.59 -5.03
C GLY A 294 14.70 2.01 -4.81
N TYR A 295 15.73 2.14 -4.00
CA TYR A 295 16.43 3.40 -3.74
C TYR A 295 17.94 3.18 -3.80
N GLN A 296 18.63 3.84 -4.74
CA GLN A 296 20.07 3.71 -4.96
C GLN A 296 20.56 2.25 -5.10
N GLY A 297 19.78 1.40 -5.75
CA GLY A 297 20.08 -0.02 -5.95
C GLY A 297 19.71 -0.94 -4.78
N TYR A 298 19.21 -0.38 -3.67
CA TYR A 298 18.68 -1.14 -2.54
C TYR A 298 17.16 -1.32 -2.70
N THR A 299 16.67 -2.53 -2.47
CA THR A 299 15.24 -2.88 -2.64
C THR A 299 14.56 -3.31 -1.34
N GLY A 300 15.24 -3.16 -0.20
CA GLY A 300 14.74 -3.66 1.09
C GLY A 300 14.80 -5.17 1.23
N PRO A 301 14.27 -5.72 2.31
CA PRO A 301 14.17 -7.15 2.51
C PRO A 301 13.39 -7.81 1.37
N LYS A 302 13.89 -8.97 0.92
CA LYS A 302 13.37 -9.66 -0.25
C LYS A 302 11.88 -9.98 -0.10
N GLY A 303 11.12 -9.63 -1.15
CA GLY A 303 9.70 -9.98 -1.25
C GLY A 303 8.76 -9.03 -0.50
N TRP A 304 9.28 -8.05 0.24
CA TRP A 304 8.43 -7.07 0.91
C TRP A 304 7.67 -6.20 -0.07
N HIS A 305 6.38 -6.02 0.19
CA HIS A 305 5.48 -5.21 -0.61
C HIS A 305 4.43 -4.54 0.28
N ALA A 306 3.92 -3.38 -0.18
CA ALA A 306 2.83 -2.71 0.50
C ALA A 306 1.50 -3.00 -0.18
N GLN A 307 0.44 -3.08 0.62
CA GLN A 307 -0.93 -3.19 0.15
C GLN A 307 -1.78 -2.09 0.79
N ALA A 308 -2.58 -1.42 -0.03
CA ALA A 308 -3.66 -0.55 0.40
C ALA A 308 -4.98 -1.26 0.15
N MET A 309 -5.86 -1.33 1.14
CA MET A 309 -7.17 -1.95 0.98
C MET A 309 -8.27 -1.16 1.67
N VAL A 310 -9.43 -1.08 1.02
CA VAL A 310 -10.63 -0.40 1.52
C VAL A 310 -11.82 -1.35 1.46
N SER A 311 -12.68 -1.32 2.49
CA SER A 311 -13.89 -2.15 2.49
C SER A 311 -14.79 -1.79 1.31
N LEU A 312 -15.28 -2.78 0.57
CA LEU A 312 -16.21 -2.57 -0.55
C LEU A 312 -17.46 -1.76 -0.13
N LEU A 313 -17.86 -1.83 1.13
CA LEU A 313 -19.00 -1.07 1.67
C LEU A 313 -18.72 0.43 1.79
N THR A 314 -17.45 0.84 1.87
CA THR A 314 -17.03 2.24 2.06
C THR A 314 -16.23 2.80 0.90
N ALA A 315 -15.76 1.93 -0.01
CA ALA A 315 -14.83 2.25 -1.08
C ALA A 315 -15.28 3.43 -1.97
N PHE A 316 -16.58 3.54 -2.24
CA PHE A 316 -17.16 4.58 -3.09
C PHE A 316 -17.98 5.61 -2.31
N ARG A 317 -17.77 5.74 -0.99
CA ARG A 317 -18.37 6.83 -0.20
C ARG A 317 -17.56 8.10 -0.43
N ASN A 318 -18.24 9.16 -0.85
CA ASN A 318 -17.58 10.45 -1.01
C ASN A 318 -17.12 10.99 0.34
N ARG A 319 -15.89 11.48 0.40
CA ARG A 319 -15.34 12.24 1.53
C ARG A 319 -15.99 13.60 1.72
N GLY A 320 -17.03 13.96 0.97
CA GLY A 320 -17.72 15.25 0.97
C GLY A 320 -19.24 15.16 0.93
N ASP A 321 -19.84 14.02 1.30
CA ASP A 321 -21.32 13.90 1.29
C ASP A 321 -22.03 14.82 2.31
N ASP A 322 -21.30 15.54 3.19
CA ASP A 322 -21.85 16.54 4.11
C ASP A 322 -21.83 17.98 3.55
N GLU A 323 -21.14 18.25 2.44
CA GLU A 323 -21.21 19.54 1.73
C GLU A 323 -21.38 19.26 0.23
N ALA A 324 -22.57 19.57 -0.27
CA ALA A 324 -22.99 19.39 -1.65
C ALA A 324 -22.18 20.29 -2.60
N ASP A 325 -20.97 19.85 -2.97
CA ASP A 325 -20.33 20.29 -4.20
C ASP A 325 -20.26 19.09 -5.15
N PRO A 326 -21.02 19.08 -6.27
CA PRO A 326 -20.93 17.99 -7.23
C PRO A 326 -19.57 18.10 -7.95
N LYS A 327 -18.51 17.59 -7.36
CA LYS A 327 -17.31 17.27 -8.13
C LYS A 327 -17.74 16.27 -9.19
N GLN A 328 -17.91 16.77 -10.39
CA GLN A 328 -18.25 16.02 -11.57
C GLN A 328 -17.27 14.86 -11.72
N LEU A 329 -17.80 13.64 -11.77
CA LEU A 329 -17.05 12.53 -12.34
C LEU A 329 -16.62 13.00 -13.74
N SER A 330 -15.34 13.24 -13.93
CA SER A 330 -14.79 13.57 -15.24
C SER A 330 -14.72 12.28 -16.04
N LEU A 331 -15.40 12.24 -17.17
CA LEU A 331 -15.18 11.20 -18.17
C LEU A 331 -13.82 11.47 -18.83
N ASP A 332 -13.12 10.42 -19.19
CA ASP A 332 -11.94 10.53 -20.04
C ASP A 332 -12.31 11.04 -21.46
N ASP A 333 -11.30 11.46 -22.22
CA ASP A 333 -11.52 12.01 -23.57
C ASP A 333 -12.20 10.99 -24.50
N GLU A 334 -11.94 9.69 -24.32
CA GLU A 334 -12.54 8.62 -25.11
C GLU A 334 -14.03 8.46 -24.78
N GLY A 335 -14.38 8.48 -23.50
CA GLY A 335 -15.77 8.45 -23.02
C GLY A 335 -16.56 9.67 -23.48
N LEU A 336 -15.97 10.88 -23.44
CA LEU A 336 -16.59 12.11 -23.92
C LEU A 336 -16.83 12.06 -25.44
N GLN A 337 -15.87 11.59 -26.23
CA GLN A 337 -16.01 11.43 -27.67
C GLN A 337 -17.12 10.45 -28.05
N LEU A 338 -17.19 9.31 -27.35
CA LEU A 338 -18.24 8.31 -27.59
C LEU A 338 -19.64 8.90 -27.36
N ILE A 339 -19.80 9.61 -26.21
CA ILE A 339 -21.08 10.24 -25.86
C ILE A 339 -21.43 11.32 -26.89
N GLN A 340 -20.47 12.14 -27.31
CA GLN A 340 -20.71 13.20 -28.31
C GLN A 340 -21.17 12.61 -29.65
N GLN A 341 -20.56 11.53 -30.13
CA GLN A 341 -20.94 10.83 -31.34
C GLN A 341 -22.40 10.32 -31.31
N GLU A 342 -22.77 9.69 -30.17
CA GLU A 342 -24.13 9.16 -29.99
C GLU A 342 -25.18 10.27 -29.85
N VAL A 343 -24.85 11.37 -29.15
CA VAL A 343 -25.72 12.55 -29.03
C VAL A 343 -25.93 13.20 -30.39
N ASP A 344 -24.88 13.33 -31.20
CA ASP A 344 -24.97 13.88 -32.54
C ASP A 344 -25.84 13.00 -33.47
N ALA A 345 -25.72 11.66 -33.33
CA ALA A 345 -26.57 10.73 -34.08
C ALA A 345 -28.06 10.84 -33.70
N ILE A 346 -28.35 10.94 -32.38
CA ILE A 346 -29.72 11.16 -31.87
C ILE A 346 -30.28 12.50 -32.37
N ASN A 347 -29.49 13.57 -32.30
CA ASN A 347 -29.88 14.89 -32.76
C ASN A 347 -30.17 14.90 -34.29
N ALA A 348 -29.37 14.16 -35.08
CA ALA A 348 -29.61 14.03 -36.50
C ALA A 348 -30.94 13.32 -36.83
N ASP A 349 -31.27 12.29 -36.07
CA ASP A 349 -32.53 11.56 -36.20
C ASP A 349 -33.71 12.43 -35.78
N LEU A 350 -33.62 13.16 -34.67
CA LEU A 350 -34.66 14.09 -34.20
C LEU A 350 -34.91 15.21 -35.22
N ARG A 351 -33.86 15.77 -35.84
CA ARG A 351 -34.01 16.78 -36.90
C ARG A 351 -34.76 16.24 -38.11
N ARG A 352 -34.57 14.97 -38.50
CA ARG A 352 -35.33 14.34 -39.57
C ARG A 352 -36.80 14.19 -39.25
N VAL A 353 -37.17 14.02 -37.95
CA VAL A 353 -38.57 13.95 -37.50
C VAL A 353 -39.25 15.30 -37.56
N VAL A 354 -38.55 16.39 -37.23
CA VAL A 354 -39.12 17.73 -37.11
C VAL A 354 -39.25 18.43 -38.47
N TRP A 355 -38.48 18.05 -39.51
CA TRP A 355 -38.41 18.73 -40.81
C TRP A 355 -38.93 17.92 -41.99
N ASN A 356 -39.52 16.74 -41.77
CA ASN A 356 -40.32 16.01 -42.76
C ASN A 356 -41.78 16.00 -42.35
#